data_f9fc04af70ff6b83ed70e9ac757aa9c0
#
_entry.id   f9fc04af70ff6b83ed70e9ac757aa9c0
#
_cell.length_a   1.000
_cell.length_b   1.000
_cell.length_c   1.000
_cell.angle_alpha   90.00
_cell.angle_beta   90.00
_cell.angle_gamma   90.00
#
_symmetry.space_group_name_H-M   'P 1'
#
loop_
_entity.id
_entity.type
_entity.pdbx_description
1 polymer ?
#
loop_
_entity_poly.entity_id
_entity_poly.type
_entity_poly.pdbx_seq_one_letter_code
_entity_poly.pdbx_strand_id
1 'polypeptide(L)'
;MESASNSKDILVLDDDFDIVSIIKISLQKRRFNVFAFTDPFLALEHFELNSKEYGLVLSDVRMPGMPGFEFIRRVKEMEPNVKILLMSAFKISDSEFSRALPPAIKIDGFVQKPVSPKELVKIIKDTLA
;
A
#
# COMPACT_ATOMS: atom_id res chain seq x y z
N MET A 1 24.69 5.69 9.14
CA MET A 1 24.24 5.59 8.99
C MET A 1 23.06 5.62 8.99
N GLU A 2 22.86 5.88 9.24
CA GLU A 2 21.94 5.98 9.30
C GLU A 2 20.89 6.28 8.59
N SER A 3 20.99 6.86 7.97
CA SER A 3 19.89 7.28 7.14
C SER A 3 19.26 6.13 6.39
N ALA A 4 20.07 5.22 5.96
CA ALA A 4 19.58 4.00 5.31
C ALA A 4 18.63 3.24 6.22
N SER A 5 18.87 3.27 7.52
CA SER A 5 18.03 2.58 8.47
C SER A 5 16.62 3.16 8.56
N ASN A 6 16.45 4.40 8.10
CA ASN A 6 15.14 5.07 8.13
C ASN A 6 14.36 4.87 6.83
N SER A 7 15.01 4.25 5.85
CA SER A 7 14.39 4.04 4.54
C SER A 7 13.72 2.68 4.51
N LYS A 8 12.49 2.64 4.94
CA LYS A 8 11.70 1.44 4.81
C LYS A 8 11.19 1.31 3.38
N ASP A 9 10.99 0.08 2.95
CA ASP A 9 10.49 -0.19 1.62
C ASP A 9 9.00 0.10 1.52
N ILE A 10 8.56 0.41 0.31
CA ILE A 10 7.15 0.65 0.00
C ILE A 10 6.70 -0.39 -1.02
N LEU A 11 5.60 -1.05 -0.73
CA LEU A 11 4.97 -1.98 -1.66
C LEU A 11 3.75 -1.31 -2.28
N VAL A 12 3.65 -1.37 -3.60
CA VAL A 12 2.51 -0.83 -4.35
C VAL A 12 1.81 -1.96 -5.08
N LEU A 13 0.51 -2.07 -4.90
CA LEU A 13 -0.29 -3.11 -5.53
C LEU A 13 -1.53 -2.51 -6.20
N ASP A 14 -1.64 -2.72 -7.51
CA ASP A 14 -2.80 -2.30 -8.30
C ASP A 14 -2.79 -3.17 -9.55
N ASP A 15 -3.94 -3.66 -9.96
CA ASP A 15 -4.01 -4.53 -11.14
C ASP A 15 -3.76 -3.80 -12.46
N ASP A 16 -3.73 -2.47 -12.45
CA ASP A 16 -3.39 -1.65 -13.60
C ASP A 16 -1.89 -1.41 -13.68
N PHE A 17 -1.23 -2.05 -14.65
CA PHE A 17 0.21 -1.95 -14.82
C PHE A 17 0.69 -0.51 -14.97
N ASP A 18 -0.05 0.31 -15.73
CA ASP A 18 0.36 1.69 -15.96
C ASP A 18 0.35 2.51 -14.66
N ILE A 19 -0.64 2.27 -13.81
CA ILE A 19 -0.74 2.96 -12.53
C ILE A 19 0.42 2.60 -11.62
N VAL A 20 0.73 1.31 -11.46
CA VAL A 20 1.85 0.92 -10.59
C VAL A 20 3.18 1.43 -11.12
N SER A 21 3.33 1.46 -12.44
CA SER A 21 4.57 1.96 -13.07
C SER A 21 4.77 3.44 -12.79
N ILE A 22 3.73 4.24 -12.95
CA ILE A 22 3.80 5.68 -12.71
C ILE A 22 4.09 5.96 -11.24
N ILE A 23 3.42 5.26 -10.33
CA ILE A 23 3.64 5.43 -8.90
C ILE A 23 5.06 5.05 -8.53
N LYS A 24 5.53 3.91 -9.03
CA LYS A 24 6.89 3.44 -8.75
C LYS A 24 7.93 4.47 -9.18
N ILE A 25 7.83 4.97 -10.39
CA ILE A 25 8.77 5.95 -10.91
C ILE A 25 8.74 7.23 -10.07
N SER A 26 7.56 7.70 -9.73
CA SER A 26 7.39 8.93 -8.95
C SER A 26 8.02 8.81 -7.56
N LEU A 27 7.84 7.68 -6.92
CA LEU A 27 8.40 7.46 -5.59
C LEU A 27 9.91 7.23 -5.64
N GLN A 28 10.39 6.52 -6.67
CA GLN A 28 11.83 6.31 -6.84
C GLN A 28 12.59 7.63 -7.02
N LYS A 29 11.97 8.59 -7.69
CA LYS A 29 12.56 9.92 -7.84
C LYS A 29 12.74 10.64 -6.50
N ARG A 30 11.97 10.25 -5.51
CA ARG A 30 12.05 10.80 -4.15
C ARG A 30 12.90 9.92 -3.24
N ARG A 31 13.64 8.97 -3.81
CA ARG A 31 14.56 8.07 -3.11
C ARG A 31 13.89 7.04 -2.22
N PHE A 32 12.62 6.75 -2.47
CA PHE A 32 11.98 5.61 -1.85
C PHE A 32 12.36 4.34 -2.57
N ASN A 33 12.48 3.25 -1.83
CA ASN A 33 12.70 1.93 -2.40
C ASN A 33 11.34 1.28 -2.57
N VAL A 34 10.93 1.04 -3.83
CA VAL A 34 9.55 0.68 -4.16
C VAL A 34 9.51 -0.64 -4.91
N PHE A 35 8.67 -1.53 -4.46
CA PHE A 35 8.37 -2.79 -5.13
C PHE A 35 6.90 -2.75 -5.58
N ALA A 36 6.68 -2.89 -6.88
CA ALA A 36 5.36 -2.73 -7.48
C ALA A 36 4.86 -4.05 -8.04
N PHE A 37 3.61 -4.36 -7.77
CA PHE A 37 2.98 -5.60 -8.19
C PHE A 37 1.62 -5.34 -8.80
N THR A 38 1.25 -6.18 -9.77
CA THR A 38 -0.10 -6.19 -10.33
C THR A 38 -0.90 -7.41 -9.90
N ASP A 39 -0.24 -8.39 -9.30
CA ASP A 39 -0.85 -9.64 -8.86
C ASP A 39 -0.78 -9.72 -7.34
N PRO A 40 -1.94 -9.74 -6.65
CA PRO A 40 -1.94 -9.76 -5.18
C PRO A 40 -1.31 -11.01 -4.58
N PHE A 41 -1.36 -12.14 -5.26
CA PHE A 41 -0.75 -13.37 -4.74
C PHE A 41 0.76 -13.28 -4.77
N LEU A 42 1.34 -12.73 -5.84
CA LEU A 42 2.78 -12.53 -5.91
C LEU A 42 3.24 -11.46 -4.92
N ALA A 43 2.44 -10.41 -4.76
CA ALA A 43 2.75 -9.38 -3.78
C ALA A 43 2.79 -9.95 -2.36
N LEU A 44 1.83 -10.81 -2.04
CA LEU A 44 1.73 -11.42 -0.73
C LEU A 44 2.91 -12.36 -0.45
N GLU A 45 3.27 -13.17 -1.46
CA GLU A 45 4.43 -14.07 -1.34
C GLU A 45 5.71 -13.28 -1.09
N HIS A 46 5.91 -12.20 -1.84
CA HIS A 46 7.06 -11.33 -1.65
C HIS A 46 7.05 -10.67 -0.27
N PHE A 47 5.87 -10.19 0.15
CA PHE A 47 5.76 -9.53 1.45
C PHE A 47 6.09 -10.49 2.58
N GLU A 48 5.63 -11.71 2.49
CA GLU A 48 5.91 -12.72 3.53
C GLU A 48 7.41 -12.92 3.74
N LEU A 49 8.16 -12.92 2.67
CA LEU A 49 9.61 -13.11 2.73
C LEU A 49 10.37 -11.86 3.20
N ASN A 50 9.75 -10.69 3.13
CA ASN A 50 10.42 -9.42 3.37
C ASN A 50 9.65 -8.50 4.31
N SER A 51 8.75 -9.02 5.11
CA SER A 51 7.79 -8.19 5.87
C SER A 51 8.45 -7.12 6.74
N LYS A 52 9.58 -7.42 7.35
CA LYS A 52 10.23 -6.49 8.26
C LYS A 52 10.92 -5.33 7.55
N GLU A 53 11.11 -5.44 6.25
CA GLU A 53 11.73 -4.38 5.45
C GLU A 53 10.73 -3.28 5.09
N TYR A 54 9.42 -3.56 5.23
CA TYR A 54 8.39 -2.66 4.74
C TYR A 54 7.91 -1.67 5.78
N GLY A 55 7.81 -0.42 5.37
CA GLY A 55 7.20 0.63 6.18
C GLY A 55 5.79 0.96 5.77
N LEU A 56 5.46 0.72 4.50
CA LEU A 56 4.16 1.12 3.98
C LEU A 56 3.72 0.23 2.83
N VAL A 57 2.44 -0.09 2.80
CA VAL A 57 1.80 -0.80 1.69
C VAL A 57 0.68 0.08 1.16
N LEU A 58 0.71 0.34 -0.16
CA LEU A 58 -0.32 1.05 -0.88
C LEU A 58 -1.02 0.07 -1.78
N SER A 59 -2.30 -0.19 -1.55
CA SER A 59 -3.04 -1.21 -2.29
C SER A 59 -4.35 -0.68 -2.85
N ASP A 60 -4.66 -1.08 -4.08
CA ASP A 60 -5.98 -0.88 -4.64
C ASP A 60 -6.98 -1.74 -3.86
N VAL A 61 -8.23 -1.30 -3.79
CA VAL A 61 -9.29 -2.00 -3.09
C VAL A 61 -9.90 -3.10 -3.95
N ARG A 62 -10.04 -2.84 -5.24
CA ARG A 62 -10.74 -3.76 -6.14
C ARG A 62 -9.78 -4.36 -7.15
N MET A 63 -9.50 -5.66 -6.98
CA MET A 63 -8.58 -6.39 -7.85
C MET A 63 -9.13 -7.78 -8.12
N PRO A 64 -8.85 -8.33 -9.31
CA PRO A 64 -9.20 -9.73 -9.58
C PRO A 64 -8.44 -10.67 -8.65
N GLY A 65 -9.11 -11.71 -8.22
CA GLY A 65 -8.50 -12.79 -7.46
C GLY A 65 -8.43 -12.58 -5.96
N MET A 66 -8.14 -11.37 -5.52
CA MET A 66 -8.09 -11.08 -4.09
C MET A 66 -8.45 -9.61 -3.87
N PRO A 67 -9.54 -9.31 -3.14
CA PRO A 67 -9.85 -7.93 -2.81
C PRO A 67 -8.76 -7.28 -1.96
N GLY A 68 -8.59 -5.97 -2.10
CA GLY A 68 -7.58 -5.24 -1.32
C GLY A 68 -7.74 -5.40 0.18
N PHE A 69 -8.99 -5.48 0.68
CA PHE A 69 -9.22 -5.69 2.11
C PHE A 69 -8.65 -7.01 2.59
N GLU A 70 -8.79 -8.07 1.79
CA GLU A 70 -8.23 -9.36 2.15
C GLU A 70 -6.70 -9.32 2.13
N PHE A 71 -6.13 -8.67 1.12
CA PHE A 71 -4.70 -8.50 1.02
C PHE A 71 -4.15 -7.77 2.26
N ILE A 72 -4.79 -6.66 2.64
CA ILE A 72 -4.36 -5.87 3.79
C ILE A 72 -4.48 -6.67 5.09
N ARG A 73 -5.54 -7.43 5.23
CA ARG A 73 -5.71 -8.26 6.43
C ARG A 73 -4.53 -9.22 6.60
N ARG A 74 -4.14 -9.87 5.51
CA ARG A 74 -3.02 -10.82 5.53
C ARG A 74 -1.69 -10.11 5.80
N VAL A 75 -1.49 -8.94 5.21
CA VAL A 75 -0.29 -8.13 5.42
C VAL A 75 -0.16 -7.74 6.90
N LYS A 76 -1.25 -7.27 7.49
CA LYS A 76 -1.25 -6.84 8.89
C LYS A 76 -1.04 -7.99 9.86
N GLU A 77 -1.47 -9.19 9.49
CA GLU A 77 -1.21 -10.37 10.32
C GLU A 77 0.28 -10.70 10.34
N MET A 78 0.98 -10.45 9.25
CA MET A 78 2.42 -10.72 9.16
C MET A 78 3.26 -9.61 9.79
N GLU A 79 2.84 -8.36 9.64
CA GLU A 79 3.58 -7.21 10.16
C GLU A 79 2.59 -6.15 10.66
N PRO A 80 2.22 -6.21 11.95
CA PRO A 80 1.22 -5.28 12.51
C PRO A 80 1.62 -3.82 12.45
N ASN A 81 2.91 -3.52 12.36
CA ASN A 81 3.39 -2.14 12.41
C ASN A 81 3.48 -1.45 11.05
N VAL A 82 3.24 -2.18 9.96
CA VAL A 82 3.32 -1.58 8.63
C VAL A 82 2.16 -0.59 8.44
N LYS A 83 2.46 0.55 7.81
CA LYS A 83 1.44 1.53 7.49
C LYS A 83 0.66 1.10 6.24
N ILE A 84 -0.62 1.36 6.23
CA ILE A 84 -1.50 0.95 5.14
C ILE A 84 -2.22 2.15 4.55
N LEU A 85 -2.10 2.30 3.23
CA LEU A 85 -2.92 3.21 2.46
C LEU A 85 -3.73 2.40 1.45
N LEU A 86 -5.03 2.61 1.42
CA LEU A 86 -5.90 2.01 0.41
C LEU A 86 -6.21 3.04 -0.67
N MET A 87 -6.35 2.56 -1.89
CA MET A 87 -6.58 3.41 -3.05
C MET A 87 -7.76 2.88 -3.84
N SER A 88 -8.67 3.75 -4.27
CA SER A 88 -9.84 3.32 -5.04
C SER A 88 -10.39 4.46 -5.89
N ALA A 89 -10.97 4.11 -7.03
CA ALA A 89 -11.72 5.05 -7.85
C ALA A 89 -13.11 5.34 -7.26
N PHE A 90 -13.55 4.52 -6.33
CA PHE A 90 -14.87 4.62 -5.72
C PHE A 90 -14.75 4.96 -4.26
N LYS A 91 -15.75 5.69 -3.75
CA LYS A 91 -15.82 5.96 -2.31
C LYS A 91 -16.18 4.68 -1.57
N ILE A 92 -15.52 4.47 -0.45
CA ILE A 92 -15.80 3.35 0.44
C ILE A 92 -16.47 3.91 1.68
N SER A 93 -17.64 3.40 2.01
CA SER A 93 -18.37 3.85 3.18
C SER A 93 -17.78 3.24 4.45
N ASP A 94 -18.07 3.89 5.59
CA ASP A 94 -17.62 3.37 6.89
C ASP A 94 -18.18 1.97 7.14
N SER A 95 -19.41 1.70 6.68
CA SER A 95 -19.98 0.37 6.86
C SER A 95 -19.27 -0.69 6.02
N GLU A 96 -18.76 -0.33 4.84
CA GLU A 96 -17.98 -1.25 4.05
C GLU A 96 -16.67 -1.59 4.74
N PHE A 97 -15.99 -0.58 5.31
CA PHE A 97 -14.78 -0.81 6.09
C PHE A 97 -15.05 -1.73 7.27
N SER A 98 -16.11 -1.45 8.02
CA SER A 98 -16.44 -2.23 9.22
C SER A 98 -16.75 -3.67 8.90
N ARG A 99 -17.37 -3.95 7.76
CA ARG A 99 -17.69 -5.32 7.35
C ARG A 99 -16.48 -6.05 6.77
N ALA A 100 -15.58 -5.30 6.11
CA ALA A 100 -14.48 -5.91 5.39
C ALA A 100 -13.27 -6.21 6.27
N LEU A 101 -13.08 -5.43 7.34
CA LEU A 101 -11.89 -5.56 8.20
C LEU A 101 -12.28 -5.70 9.66
N PRO A 102 -11.58 -6.57 10.42
CA PRO A 102 -11.76 -6.63 11.86
C PRO A 102 -11.41 -5.28 12.51
N PRO A 103 -12.05 -4.93 13.64
CA PRO A 103 -11.76 -3.65 14.30
C PRO A 103 -10.31 -3.45 14.70
N ALA A 104 -9.57 -4.54 14.91
CA ALA A 104 -8.16 -4.46 15.30
C ALA A 104 -7.25 -4.00 14.16
N ILE A 105 -7.71 -4.11 12.92
CA ILE A 105 -6.89 -3.72 11.76
C ILE A 105 -7.20 -2.27 11.41
N LYS A 106 -6.17 -1.44 11.47
CA LYS A 106 -6.29 -0.01 11.19
C LYS A 106 -5.68 0.32 9.84
N ILE A 107 -6.37 1.18 9.11
CA ILE A 107 -5.91 1.76 7.86
C ILE A 107 -5.42 3.16 8.17
N ASP A 108 -4.24 3.53 7.68
CA ASP A 108 -3.65 4.84 7.95
C ASP A 108 -4.19 5.93 7.04
N GLY A 109 -4.77 5.56 5.92
CA GLY A 109 -5.38 6.53 5.05
C GLY A 109 -6.03 5.90 3.84
N PHE A 110 -6.83 6.70 3.17
CA PHE A 110 -7.54 6.31 1.98
C PHE A 110 -7.29 7.34 0.88
N VAL A 111 -6.88 6.87 -0.29
CA VAL A 111 -6.56 7.73 -1.43
C VAL A 111 -7.59 7.49 -2.52
N GLN A 112 -8.29 8.54 -2.92
CA GLN A 112 -9.27 8.42 -3.99
C GLN A 112 -8.59 8.68 -5.34
N LYS A 113 -8.77 7.79 -6.30
CA LYS A 113 -8.31 7.97 -7.66
C LYS A 113 -9.26 8.91 -8.41
N PRO A 114 -8.78 9.71 -9.36
CA PRO A 114 -7.37 9.84 -9.73
C PRO A 114 -6.63 10.72 -8.74
N VAL A 115 -5.39 10.39 -8.47
CA VAL A 115 -4.53 11.18 -7.60
C VAL A 115 -3.27 11.52 -8.38
N SER A 116 -2.81 12.77 -8.28
CA SER A 116 -1.57 13.15 -8.95
C SER A 116 -0.38 12.51 -8.25
N PRO A 117 0.71 12.22 -8.99
CA PRO A 117 1.90 11.70 -8.36
C PRO A 117 2.43 12.58 -7.23
N LYS A 118 2.36 13.89 -7.41
CA LYS A 118 2.81 14.84 -6.40
C LYS A 118 2.01 14.74 -5.11
N GLU A 119 0.69 14.65 -5.22
CA GLU A 119 -0.18 14.49 -4.07
C GLU A 119 0.07 13.16 -3.36
N LEU A 120 0.22 12.09 -4.15
CA LEU A 120 0.46 10.77 -3.59
C LEU A 120 1.77 10.72 -2.82
N VAL A 121 2.83 11.32 -3.37
CA VAL A 121 4.11 11.39 -2.67
C VAL A 121 3.96 12.12 -1.33
N LYS A 122 3.19 13.20 -1.32
CA LYS A 122 2.96 13.95 -0.08
C LYS A 122 2.22 13.10 0.95
N ILE A 123 1.18 12.40 0.53
CA ILE A 123 0.40 11.54 1.42
C ILE A 123 1.30 10.45 2.02
N ILE A 124 2.14 9.84 1.20
CA ILE A 124 3.04 8.79 1.66
C ILE A 124 4.06 9.33 2.66
N LYS A 125 4.66 10.49 2.36
CA LYS A 125 5.60 11.11 3.28
C LYS A 125 4.95 11.43 4.62
N ASP A 126 3.75 12.01 4.59
CA ASP A 126 3.03 12.35 5.81
C ASP A 126 2.68 11.09 6.62
N THR A 127 2.32 10.01 5.94
CA THR A 127 1.98 8.76 6.60
C THR A 127 3.18 8.12 7.28
N LEU A 128 4.34 8.23 6.65
CA LEU A 128 5.59 7.66 7.18
C LEU A 128 6.27 8.52 8.24
N ALA A 129 5.88 9.77 8.33
CA ALA A 129 6.49 10.72 9.27
C ALA A 129 6.20 10.36 10.73
#